data_cd8af3dce62893d28a0a6944a38d3759
#
_entry.id   cd8af3dce62893d28a0a6944a38d3759
#
_cell.length_a   1.000
_cell.length_b   1.000
_cell.length_c   1.000
_cell.angle_alpha   90.00
_cell.angle_beta   90.00
_cell.angle_gamma   90.00
#
_symmetry.space_group_name_H-M   'P 1'
#
loop_
_entity.id
_entity.type
_entity.pdbx_description
1 polymer ?
#
loop_
_entity_poly.entity_id
_entity_poly.type
_entity_poly.pdbx_seq_one_letter_code
_entity_poly.pdbx_strand_id
1 'polypeptide(L)'
;MTTEKETLNDKLTRLKASLEEMGSVLVAFSGGVDSTLLLKVAHDVLGERTLAVTAVSQLTPRQEGKDAVEMAELIGSAHMQVDSNDLADPVFAANPKDKCYHCKKRRFELLKELAAEKGFRFVVDGTNSDDFDDYRPGMKAIEELGIRSPLSDAGLSKADIRQLSRQFKLPTWDKPAFACLASRVPYGYVITAEKLKQIDEAEIFLQSMGLCRQVRVRHHGTVARLEVDPQTFQQFIAPETRAKITEYFKKLGFQFVALDLEGYAMGSLNREILPKEGNQNG
;
A
#
# COMPACT_ATOMS: atom_id res chain seq x y z
N MET A 1 -19.81 32.14 -17.92
CA MET A 1 -19.78 30.77 -18.44
C MET A 1 -19.64 29.86 -17.24
N THR A 2 -20.74 29.23 -16.84
CA THR A 2 -20.74 28.20 -15.79
C THR A 2 -20.00 26.99 -16.34
N THR A 3 -18.77 26.74 -15.89
CA THR A 3 -18.10 25.47 -16.13
C THR A 3 -18.98 24.38 -15.54
N GLU A 4 -19.64 23.58 -16.40
CA GLU A 4 -20.33 22.37 -15.94
C GLU A 4 -19.34 21.56 -15.11
N LYS A 5 -19.75 21.23 -13.91
CA LYS A 5 -18.92 20.45 -12.98
C LYS A 5 -18.76 19.05 -13.58
N GLU A 6 -17.53 18.68 -13.93
CA GLU A 6 -17.19 17.39 -14.51
C GLU A 6 -17.80 16.24 -13.69
N THR A 7 -18.49 15.33 -14.35
CA THR A 7 -19.19 14.22 -13.67
C THR A 7 -18.25 13.02 -13.48
N LEU A 8 -18.59 12.15 -12.55
CA LEU A 8 -17.86 10.89 -12.33
C LEU A 8 -17.86 10.02 -13.60
N ASN A 9 -18.94 10.07 -14.39
CA ASN A 9 -19.05 9.31 -15.64
C ASN A 9 -18.10 9.85 -16.72
N ASP A 10 -17.88 11.16 -16.78
CA ASP A 10 -16.93 11.77 -17.72
C ASP A 10 -15.50 11.33 -17.41
N LYS A 11 -15.12 11.31 -16.12
CA LYS A 11 -13.82 10.80 -15.68
C LYS A 11 -13.64 9.31 -15.99
N LEU A 12 -14.67 8.48 -15.76
CA LEU A 12 -14.64 7.06 -16.12
C LEU A 12 -14.50 6.85 -17.63
N THR A 13 -15.19 7.67 -18.44
CA THR A 13 -15.11 7.63 -19.90
C THR A 13 -13.70 7.98 -20.36
N ARG A 14 -13.08 8.99 -19.76
CA ARG A 14 -11.69 9.38 -20.05
C ARG A 14 -10.70 8.27 -19.66
N LEU A 15 -10.89 7.63 -18.50
CA LEU A 15 -10.07 6.49 -18.09
C LEU A 15 -10.13 5.36 -19.12
N LYS A 16 -11.34 4.99 -19.57
CA LYS A 16 -11.53 3.95 -20.58
C LYS A 16 -10.86 4.31 -21.90
N ALA A 17 -11.07 5.53 -22.41
CA ALA A 17 -10.46 5.99 -23.65
C ALA A 17 -8.91 5.97 -23.57
N SER A 18 -8.33 6.40 -22.45
CA SER A 18 -6.89 6.35 -22.24
C SER A 18 -6.34 4.90 -22.26
N LEU A 19 -7.05 3.95 -21.66
CA LEU A 19 -6.67 2.54 -21.69
C LEU A 19 -6.82 1.93 -23.09
N GLU A 20 -7.88 2.27 -23.84
CA GLU A 20 -8.05 1.86 -25.25
C GLU A 20 -6.88 2.34 -26.14
N GLU A 21 -6.47 3.60 -26.00
CA GLU A 21 -5.33 4.17 -26.70
C GLU A 21 -4.01 3.46 -26.37
N MET A 22 -3.81 3.07 -25.11
CA MET A 22 -2.64 2.29 -24.69
C MET A 22 -2.58 0.92 -25.36
N GLY A 23 -3.71 0.29 -25.62
CA GLY A 23 -3.86 -0.96 -26.38
C GLY A 23 -3.47 -2.23 -25.61
N SER A 24 -2.41 -2.22 -24.78
CA SER A 24 -2.06 -3.31 -23.86
C SER A 24 -1.32 -2.77 -22.64
N VAL A 25 -1.66 -3.27 -21.45
CA VAL A 25 -1.12 -2.76 -20.19
C VAL A 25 -0.72 -3.88 -19.23
N LEU A 26 0.42 -3.68 -18.56
CA LEU A 26 0.79 -4.39 -17.36
C LEU A 26 0.44 -3.50 -16.17
N VAL A 27 -0.48 -3.93 -15.33
CA VAL A 27 -0.93 -3.20 -14.14
C VAL A 27 -0.08 -3.56 -12.95
N ALA A 28 0.62 -2.58 -12.35
CA ALA A 28 1.30 -2.74 -11.06
C ALA A 28 0.23 -2.92 -9.96
N PHE A 29 -0.04 -4.17 -9.62
CA PHE A 29 -1.21 -4.57 -8.84
C PHE A 29 -0.88 -4.88 -7.40
N SER A 30 -1.51 -4.17 -6.47
CA SER A 30 -1.33 -4.38 -5.02
C SER A 30 -2.55 -5.01 -4.32
N GLY A 31 -3.68 -5.19 -5.02
CA GLY A 31 -4.95 -5.59 -4.39
C GLY A 31 -5.56 -4.53 -3.49
N GLY A 32 -5.05 -3.30 -3.54
CA GLY A 32 -5.66 -2.13 -2.89
C GLY A 32 -6.79 -1.52 -3.72
N VAL A 33 -7.57 -0.59 -3.16
CA VAL A 33 -8.76 -0.04 -3.81
C VAL A 33 -8.46 0.58 -5.18
N ASP A 34 -7.36 1.35 -5.29
CA ASP A 34 -7.01 2.06 -6.53
C ASP A 34 -6.57 1.09 -7.63
N SER A 35 -5.62 0.21 -7.34
CA SER A 35 -5.12 -0.77 -8.31
C SER A 35 -6.19 -1.78 -8.72
N THR A 36 -7.14 -2.10 -7.82
CA THR A 36 -8.26 -3.00 -8.14
C THR A 36 -9.25 -2.35 -9.09
N LEU A 37 -9.61 -1.06 -8.88
CA LEU A 37 -10.43 -0.32 -9.83
C LEU A 37 -9.73 -0.22 -11.20
N LEU A 38 -8.45 0.16 -11.20
CA LEU A 38 -7.67 0.25 -12.43
C LEU A 38 -7.66 -1.08 -13.19
N LEU A 39 -7.37 -2.19 -12.50
CA LEU A 39 -7.36 -3.52 -13.09
C LEU A 39 -8.72 -3.90 -13.67
N LYS A 40 -9.81 -3.65 -12.93
CA LYS A 40 -11.17 -3.92 -13.39
C LYS A 40 -11.50 -3.18 -14.68
N VAL A 41 -11.24 -1.86 -14.72
CA VAL A 41 -11.53 -1.06 -15.91
C VAL A 41 -10.62 -1.43 -17.08
N ALA A 42 -9.32 -1.69 -16.82
CA ALA A 42 -8.38 -2.14 -17.84
C ALA A 42 -8.80 -3.49 -18.45
N HIS A 43 -9.18 -4.45 -17.62
CA HIS A 43 -9.66 -5.75 -18.08
C HIS A 43 -10.97 -5.66 -18.86
N ASP A 44 -11.92 -4.82 -18.42
CA ASP A 44 -13.18 -4.62 -19.15
C ASP A 44 -12.98 -4.01 -20.54
N VAL A 45 -11.96 -3.16 -20.70
CA VAL A 45 -11.65 -2.47 -21.98
C VAL A 45 -10.76 -3.31 -22.89
N LEU A 46 -9.72 -3.94 -22.32
CA LEU A 46 -8.63 -4.57 -23.08
C LEU A 46 -8.67 -6.10 -23.09
N GLY A 47 -9.44 -6.73 -22.17
CA GLY A 47 -9.52 -8.18 -22.03
C GLY A 47 -8.15 -8.81 -21.76
N GLU A 48 -7.76 -9.80 -22.57
CA GLU A 48 -6.49 -10.52 -22.46
C GLU A 48 -5.24 -9.66 -22.66
N ARG A 49 -5.39 -8.43 -23.15
CA ARG A 49 -4.30 -7.44 -23.25
C ARG A 49 -4.05 -6.68 -21.96
N THR A 50 -4.55 -7.22 -20.84
CA THR A 50 -4.32 -6.75 -19.46
C THR A 50 -3.65 -7.84 -18.66
N LEU A 51 -2.52 -7.52 -18.01
CA LEU A 51 -1.84 -8.41 -17.08
C LEU A 51 -1.68 -7.71 -15.74
N ALA A 52 -2.22 -8.29 -14.68
CA ALA A 52 -1.95 -7.84 -13.31
C ALA A 52 -0.63 -8.45 -12.82
N VAL A 53 0.28 -7.62 -12.29
CA VAL A 53 1.52 -8.11 -11.69
C VAL A 53 1.70 -7.54 -10.30
N THR A 54 1.83 -8.45 -9.33
CA THR A 54 2.11 -8.11 -7.92
C THR A 54 3.58 -8.36 -7.60
N ALA A 55 4.32 -7.29 -7.34
CA ALA A 55 5.68 -7.42 -6.83
C ALA A 55 5.62 -7.76 -5.32
N VAL A 56 5.96 -9.00 -4.99
CA VAL A 56 6.00 -9.50 -3.60
C VAL A 56 7.42 -9.51 -3.07
N SER A 57 7.56 -9.30 -1.79
CA SER A 57 8.81 -9.46 -1.04
C SER A 57 8.50 -9.56 0.45
N GLN A 58 9.54 -9.64 1.28
CA GLN A 58 9.40 -9.59 2.74
C GLN A 58 8.75 -8.28 3.26
N LEU A 59 8.68 -7.23 2.41
CA LEU A 59 8.00 -5.97 2.75
C LEU A 59 6.48 -6.04 2.67
N THR A 60 5.96 -7.01 1.92
CA THR A 60 4.54 -7.17 1.67
C THR A 60 3.91 -8.02 2.77
N PRO A 61 2.92 -7.52 3.52
CA PRO A 61 2.18 -8.36 4.44
C PRO A 61 1.63 -9.59 3.73
N ARG A 62 1.75 -10.77 4.34
CA ARG A 62 1.34 -12.05 3.72
C ARG A 62 -0.13 -12.05 3.28
N GLN A 63 -0.99 -11.36 4.02
CA GLN A 63 -2.41 -11.25 3.69
C GLN A 63 -2.64 -10.45 2.39
N GLU A 64 -1.88 -9.38 2.16
CA GLU A 64 -2.02 -8.56 0.95
C GLU A 64 -1.69 -9.35 -0.33
N GLY A 65 -0.67 -10.22 -0.27
CA GLY A 65 -0.34 -11.08 -1.41
C GLY A 65 -1.46 -12.04 -1.78
N LYS A 66 -2.18 -12.58 -0.78
CA LYS A 66 -3.36 -13.44 -0.99
C LYS A 66 -4.54 -12.64 -1.53
N ASP A 67 -4.84 -11.50 -0.91
CA ASP A 67 -5.93 -10.62 -1.34
C ASP A 67 -5.76 -10.20 -2.81
N ALA A 68 -4.51 -9.95 -3.26
CA ALA A 68 -4.24 -9.60 -4.65
C ALA A 68 -4.60 -10.75 -5.61
N VAL A 69 -4.26 -11.99 -5.28
CA VAL A 69 -4.63 -13.17 -6.09
C VAL A 69 -6.15 -13.27 -6.19
N GLU A 70 -6.83 -13.27 -5.03
CA GLU A 70 -8.30 -13.38 -4.98
C GLU A 70 -9.02 -12.29 -5.78
N MET A 71 -8.50 -11.04 -5.72
CA MET A 71 -9.09 -9.94 -6.48
C MET A 71 -8.86 -10.05 -7.98
N ALA A 72 -7.69 -10.50 -8.41
CA ALA A 72 -7.42 -10.72 -9.84
C ALA A 72 -8.29 -11.86 -10.40
N GLU A 73 -8.48 -12.94 -9.65
CA GLU A 73 -9.38 -14.04 -9.98
C GLU A 73 -10.85 -13.57 -10.06
N LEU A 74 -11.30 -12.77 -9.09
CA LEU A 74 -12.65 -12.20 -9.08
C LEU A 74 -12.92 -11.34 -10.32
N ILE A 75 -11.93 -10.57 -10.78
CA ILE A 75 -12.02 -9.73 -11.99
C ILE A 75 -11.95 -10.57 -13.27
N GLY A 76 -11.33 -11.76 -13.20
CA GLY A 76 -11.07 -12.62 -14.35
C GLY A 76 -9.82 -12.24 -15.15
N SER A 77 -8.94 -11.40 -14.58
CA SER A 77 -7.71 -10.96 -15.23
C SER A 77 -6.58 -11.94 -15.02
N ALA A 78 -5.74 -12.13 -16.05
CA ALA A 78 -4.45 -12.82 -15.86
C ALA A 78 -3.64 -12.12 -14.77
N HIS A 79 -3.05 -12.92 -13.87
CA HIS A 79 -2.26 -12.41 -12.74
C HIS A 79 -0.99 -13.22 -12.56
N MET A 80 0.09 -12.53 -12.18
CA MET A 80 1.30 -13.19 -11.73
C MET A 80 1.94 -12.43 -10.56
N GLN A 81 2.67 -13.19 -9.73
CA GLN A 81 3.51 -12.64 -8.68
C GLN A 81 4.97 -12.72 -9.09
N VAL A 82 5.73 -11.67 -8.81
CA VAL A 82 7.18 -11.61 -9.03
C VAL A 82 7.90 -11.23 -7.74
N ASP A 83 9.02 -11.87 -7.45
CA ASP A 83 9.83 -11.50 -6.29
C ASP A 83 10.65 -10.24 -6.61
N SER A 84 10.39 -9.16 -5.87
CA SER A 84 11.12 -7.91 -6.03
C SER A 84 12.43 -7.86 -5.23
N ASN A 85 12.65 -8.80 -4.30
CA ASN A 85 13.86 -8.92 -3.47
C ASN A 85 14.39 -7.57 -2.95
N ASP A 86 13.49 -6.74 -2.41
CA ASP A 86 13.79 -5.35 -2.03
C ASP A 86 14.91 -5.24 -0.99
N LEU A 87 15.05 -6.23 -0.08
CA LEU A 87 16.10 -6.22 0.96
C LEU A 87 17.51 -6.50 0.42
N ALA A 88 17.64 -6.98 -0.81
CA ALA A 88 18.96 -7.11 -1.45
C ALA A 88 19.59 -5.74 -1.81
N ASP A 89 18.81 -4.68 -1.81
CA ASP A 89 19.34 -3.31 -1.96
C ASP A 89 19.81 -2.78 -0.61
N PRO A 90 21.13 -2.59 -0.43
CA PRO A 90 21.68 -2.09 0.84
C PRO A 90 21.24 -0.66 1.14
N VAL A 91 20.95 0.16 0.12
CA VAL A 91 20.44 1.52 0.30
C VAL A 91 19.06 1.47 0.90
N PHE A 92 18.17 0.63 0.37
CA PHE A 92 16.84 0.43 0.94
C PHE A 92 16.91 -0.16 2.36
N ALA A 93 17.74 -1.19 2.56
CA ALA A 93 17.88 -1.88 3.85
C ALA A 93 18.39 -0.95 4.96
N ALA A 94 19.19 0.08 4.64
CA ALA A 94 19.61 1.11 5.57
C ALA A 94 18.47 2.03 6.05
N ASN A 95 17.28 1.92 5.44
CA ASN A 95 16.05 2.63 5.82
C ASN A 95 16.18 4.16 5.80
N PRO A 96 16.63 4.76 4.69
CA PRO A 96 16.70 6.20 4.55
C PRO A 96 15.31 6.83 4.47
N LYS A 97 15.24 8.15 4.59
CA LYS A 97 13.97 8.90 4.50
C LYS A 97 13.29 8.77 3.13
N ASP A 98 14.07 8.61 2.08
CA ASP A 98 13.64 8.43 0.69
C ASP A 98 13.54 6.95 0.26
N LYS A 99 13.53 6.01 1.20
CA LYS A 99 13.43 4.55 0.91
C LYS A 99 12.32 4.19 -0.07
N CYS A 100 11.20 4.94 -0.04
CA CYS A 100 10.08 4.70 -0.94
C CYS A 100 10.42 4.99 -2.40
N TYR A 101 11.32 5.93 -2.69
CA TYR A 101 11.84 6.17 -4.02
C TYR A 101 12.65 4.96 -4.52
N HIS A 102 13.61 4.48 -3.73
CA HIS A 102 14.44 3.33 -4.08
C HIS A 102 13.61 2.07 -4.31
N CYS A 103 12.66 1.78 -3.41
CA CYS A 103 11.75 0.65 -3.54
C CYS A 103 10.90 0.74 -4.82
N LYS A 104 10.23 1.88 -5.06
CA LYS A 104 9.41 2.06 -6.26
C LYS A 104 10.24 1.97 -7.54
N LYS A 105 11.39 2.63 -7.58
CA LYS A 105 12.27 2.61 -8.75
C LYS A 105 12.60 1.17 -9.15
N ARG A 106 13.12 0.38 -8.22
CA ARG A 106 13.51 -1.01 -8.46
C ARG A 106 12.31 -1.88 -8.90
N ARG A 107 11.17 -1.75 -8.22
CA ARG A 107 9.97 -2.51 -8.57
C ARG A 107 9.46 -2.16 -9.97
N PHE A 108 9.43 -0.88 -10.32
CA PHE A 108 8.98 -0.48 -11.66
C PHE A 108 9.99 -0.81 -12.76
N GLU A 109 11.30 -0.80 -12.49
CA GLU A 109 12.31 -1.34 -13.41
C GLU A 109 12.02 -2.81 -13.73
N LEU A 110 11.82 -3.64 -12.70
CA LEU A 110 11.44 -5.05 -12.85
C LEU A 110 10.15 -5.22 -13.66
N LEU A 111 9.11 -4.42 -13.38
CA LEU A 111 7.84 -4.50 -14.11
C LEU A 111 7.97 -4.05 -15.57
N LYS A 112 8.84 -3.09 -15.88
CA LYS A 112 9.14 -2.66 -17.26
C LYS A 112 9.87 -3.74 -18.05
N GLU A 113 10.86 -4.39 -17.45
CA GLU A 113 11.55 -5.54 -18.06
C GLU A 113 10.56 -6.65 -18.37
N LEU A 114 9.70 -7.00 -17.42
CA LEU A 114 8.66 -8.01 -17.61
C LEU A 114 7.64 -7.61 -18.68
N ALA A 115 7.22 -6.35 -18.72
CA ALA A 115 6.30 -5.85 -19.73
C ALA A 115 6.91 -5.99 -21.14
N ALA A 116 8.19 -5.64 -21.30
CA ALA A 116 8.90 -5.77 -22.56
C ALA A 116 9.03 -7.25 -22.99
N GLU A 117 9.39 -8.15 -22.05
CA GLU A 117 9.49 -9.60 -22.30
C GLU A 117 8.15 -10.18 -22.78
N LYS A 118 7.05 -9.77 -22.15
CA LYS A 118 5.70 -10.28 -22.45
C LYS A 118 4.95 -9.52 -23.54
N GLY A 119 5.55 -8.49 -24.14
CA GLY A 119 4.98 -7.72 -25.24
C GLY A 119 3.89 -6.71 -24.83
N PHE A 120 3.84 -6.31 -23.56
CA PHE A 120 2.96 -5.22 -23.12
C PHE A 120 3.58 -3.86 -23.40
N ARG A 121 2.76 -2.93 -23.95
CA ARG A 121 3.25 -1.61 -24.37
C ARG A 121 3.50 -0.64 -23.22
N PHE A 122 2.70 -0.73 -22.17
CA PHE A 122 2.75 0.19 -21.03
C PHE A 122 2.71 -0.55 -19.70
N VAL A 123 3.43 0.00 -18.73
CA VAL A 123 3.24 -0.30 -17.32
C VAL A 123 2.41 0.83 -16.72
N VAL A 124 1.34 0.48 -16.00
CA VAL A 124 0.44 1.43 -15.37
C VAL A 124 0.33 1.18 -13.87
N ASP A 125 0.12 2.25 -13.09
CA ASP A 125 -0.05 2.16 -11.64
C ASP A 125 -1.37 2.80 -11.17
N GLY A 126 -1.73 2.52 -9.91
CA GLY A 126 -2.96 3.00 -9.29
C GLY A 126 -2.84 4.38 -8.63
N THR A 127 -1.88 5.21 -9.00
CA THR A 127 -1.78 6.59 -8.51
C THR A 127 -3.02 7.39 -8.91
N ASN A 128 -3.62 8.11 -7.97
CA ASN A 128 -4.83 8.91 -8.15
C ASN A 128 -4.54 10.42 -8.01
N SER A 129 -5.53 11.29 -8.26
CA SER A 129 -5.33 12.74 -8.27
C SER A 129 -4.92 13.32 -6.90
N ASP A 130 -5.36 12.69 -5.78
CA ASP A 130 -5.06 13.19 -4.43
C ASP A 130 -3.62 12.86 -3.99
N ASP A 131 -2.94 11.94 -4.71
CA ASP A 131 -1.58 11.50 -4.37
C ASP A 131 -0.50 12.57 -4.65
N PHE A 132 -0.83 13.62 -5.40
CA PHE A 132 0.10 14.74 -5.70
C PHE A 132 0.18 15.77 -4.58
N ASP A 133 -0.78 15.82 -3.68
CA ASP A 133 -0.84 16.79 -2.58
C ASP A 133 0.00 16.37 -1.35
N ASP A 134 0.59 15.16 -1.36
CA ASP A 134 1.36 14.60 -0.25
C ASP A 134 2.85 14.45 -0.59
N TYR A 135 3.73 14.54 0.43
CA TYR A 135 5.15 14.23 0.28
C TYR A 135 5.35 12.74 -0.02
N ARG A 136 5.48 12.41 -1.31
CA ARG A 136 5.65 11.03 -1.77
C ARG A 136 6.90 10.87 -2.64
N PRO A 137 8.07 10.64 -2.04
CA PRO A 137 9.33 10.49 -2.80
C PRO A 137 9.25 9.40 -3.90
N GLY A 138 8.35 8.43 -3.76
CA GLY A 138 8.12 7.43 -4.80
C GLY A 138 7.49 7.95 -6.10
N MET A 139 6.86 9.13 -6.12
CA MET A 139 6.31 9.71 -7.35
C MET A 139 7.39 10.05 -8.37
N LYS A 140 8.55 10.51 -7.89
CA LYS A 140 9.72 10.79 -8.73
C LYS A 140 10.16 9.55 -9.54
N ALA A 141 10.12 8.36 -8.94
CA ALA A 141 10.47 7.12 -9.63
C ALA A 141 9.47 6.77 -10.76
N ILE A 142 8.17 7.05 -10.54
CA ILE A 142 7.12 6.85 -11.55
C ILE A 142 7.38 7.72 -12.77
N GLU A 143 7.66 9.01 -12.54
CA GLU A 143 7.94 9.98 -13.60
C GLU A 143 9.24 9.63 -14.36
N GLU A 144 10.36 9.40 -13.65
CA GLU A 144 11.64 9.03 -14.25
C GLU A 144 11.55 7.78 -15.14
N LEU A 145 10.73 6.81 -14.77
CA LEU A 145 10.59 5.56 -15.51
C LEU A 145 9.49 5.57 -16.57
N GLY A 146 8.76 6.68 -16.69
CA GLY A 146 7.68 6.82 -17.67
C GLY A 146 6.50 5.85 -17.40
N ILE A 147 6.24 5.56 -16.13
CA ILE A 147 5.07 4.77 -15.72
C ILE A 147 3.83 5.67 -15.88
N ARG A 148 2.75 5.11 -16.43
CA ARG A 148 1.52 5.87 -16.63
C ARG A 148 0.59 5.68 -15.43
N SER A 149 -0.12 6.74 -15.07
CA SER A 149 -1.07 6.75 -13.94
C SER A 149 -2.49 7.11 -14.43
N PRO A 150 -3.20 6.18 -15.12
CA PRO A 150 -4.44 6.48 -15.82
C PRO A 150 -5.56 7.01 -14.92
N LEU A 151 -5.60 6.60 -13.65
CA LEU A 151 -6.59 7.13 -12.68
C LEU A 151 -6.35 8.62 -12.43
N SER A 152 -5.11 9.02 -12.26
CA SER A 152 -4.72 10.41 -12.08
C SER A 152 -4.92 11.22 -13.36
N ASP A 153 -4.51 10.69 -14.52
CA ASP A 153 -4.70 11.33 -15.83
C ASP A 153 -6.18 11.59 -16.12
N ALA A 154 -7.06 10.70 -15.61
CA ALA A 154 -8.50 10.87 -15.70
C ALA A 154 -9.11 11.81 -14.63
N GLY A 155 -8.31 12.35 -13.72
CA GLY A 155 -8.76 13.23 -12.64
C GLY A 155 -9.58 12.54 -11.55
N LEU A 156 -9.37 11.24 -11.35
CA LEU A 156 -10.09 10.46 -10.34
C LEU A 156 -9.48 10.66 -8.95
N SER A 157 -10.27 11.19 -8.03
CA SER A 157 -9.93 11.32 -6.62
C SER A 157 -10.13 10.00 -5.88
N LYS A 158 -9.63 9.89 -4.65
CA LYS A 158 -9.88 8.73 -3.78
C LYS A 158 -11.36 8.49 -3.52
N ALA A 159 -12.14 9.56 -3.39
CA ALA A 159 -13.58 9.49 -3.22
C ALA A 159 -14.27 8.92 -4.48
N ASP A 160 -13.88 9.41 -5.66
CA ASP A 160 -14.37 8.92 -6.95
C ASP A 160 -14.08 7.42 -7.12
N ILE A 161 -12.85 7.02 -6.82
CA ILE A 161 -12.40 5.62 -6.92
C ILE A 161 -13.23 4.71 -6.01
N ARG A 162 -13.47 5.09 -4.76
CA ARG A 162 -14.32 4.32 -3.84
C ARG A 162 -15.75 4.24 -4.33
N GLN A 163 -16.29 5.33 -4.88
CA GLN A 163 -17.65 5.35 -5.44
C GLN A 163 -17.75 4.41 -6.65
N LEU A 164 -16.81 4.46 -7.60
CA LEU A 164 -16.78 3.54 -8.75
C LEU A 164 -16.57 2.10 -8.31
N SER A 165 -15.66 1.84 -7.39
CA SER A 165 -15.41 0.49 -6.84
C SER A 165 -16.69 -0.10 -6.23
N ARG A 166 -17.48 0.72 -5.54
CA ARG A 166 -18.79 0.31 -4.99
C ARG A 166 -19.80 0.02 -6.10
N GLN A 167 -19.86 0.85 -7.16
CA GLN A 167 -20.72 0.64 -8.32
C GLN A 167 -20.39 -0.66 -9.06
N PHE A 168 -19.09 -0.95 -9.21
CA PHE A 168 -18.60 -2.21 -9.79
C PHE A 168 -18.67 -3.41 -8.83
N LYS A 169 -19.18 -3.22 -7.61
CA LYS A 169 -19.31 -4.25 -6.55
C LYS A 169 -17.95 -4.89 -6.19
N LEU A 170 -16.86 -4.11 -6.27
CA LEU A 170 -15.54 -4.57 -5.87
C LEU A 170 -15.46 -4.62 -4.35
N PRO A 171 -15.04 -5.75 -3.72
CA PRO A 171 -14.96 -5.88 -2.26
C PRO A 171 -13.99 -4.89 -1.61
N THR A 172 -13.06 -4.36 -2.40
CA THR A 172 -12.02 -3.44 -1.93
C THR A 172 -12.48 -1.99 -1.76
N TRP A 173 -13.75 -1.66 -2.05
CA TRP A 173 -14.26 -0.28 -2.06
C TRP A 173 -14.07 0.47 -0.72
N ASP A 174 -14.12 -0.21 0.42
CA ASP A 174 -13.89 0.34 1.76
C ASP A 174 -12.58 -0.12 2.40
N LYS A 175 -11.74 -0.87 1.63
CA LYS A 175 -10.47 -1.37 2.12
C LYS A 175 -9.60 -0.21 2.61
N PRO A 176 -9.04 -0.28 3.84
CA PRO A 176 -8.14 0.74 4.35
C PRO A 176 -6.82 0.74 3.56
N ALA A 177 -6.12 1.88 3.56
CA ALA A 177 -4.79 1.96 2.98
C ALA A 177 -3.81 1.11 3.80
N PHE A 178 -3.12 0.19 3.12
CA PHE A 178 -2.04 -0.58 3.72
C PHE A 178 -0.68 0.05 3.36
N ALA A 179 0.18 0.13 4.36
CA ALA A 179 1.56 0.52 4.16
C ALA A 179 2.45 -0.71 4.32
N CYS A 180 3.57 -0.77 3.56
CA CYS A 180 4.53 -1.87 3.63
C CYS A 180 5.07 -2.07 5.05
N LEU A 181 5.49 -3.30 5.40
CA LEU A 181 6.01 -3.63 6.75
C LEU A 181 7.23 -2.78 7.14
N ALA A 182 8.04 -2.33 6.17
CA ALA A 182 9.17 -1.44 6.43
C ALA A 182 8.77 -0.11 7.07
N SER A 183 7.50 0.33 6.92
CA SER A 183 6.99 1.52 7.60
C SER A 183 6.83 1.35 9.11
N ARG A 184 7.01 0.14 9.64
CA ARG A 184 6.97 -0.14 11.08
C ARG A 184 8.34 -0.03 11.74
N VAL A 185 9.40 0.11 10.95
CA VAL A 185 10.78 0.29 11.44
C VAL A 185 11.14 1.78 11.38
N PRO A 186 11.55 2.42 12.49
CA PRO A 186 11.94 3.84 12.51
C PRO A 186 13.04 4.15 11.51
N TYR A 187 13.04 5.35 10.94
CA TYR A 187 14.07 5.76 9.97
C TYR A 187 15.48 5.64 10.55
N GLY A 188 16.43 5.22 9.71
CA GLY A 188 17.83 5.01 10.11
C GLY A 188 18.10 3.69 10.84
N TYR A 189 17.07 2.93 11.21
CA TYR A 189 17.24 1.58 11.73
C TYR A 189 17.20 0.57 10.58
N VAL A 190 18.24 -0.27 10.48
CA VAL A 190 18.34 -1.29 9.43
C VAL A 190 17.09 -2.17 9.41
N ILE A 191 16.51 -2.31 8.21
CA ILE A 191 15.42 -3.24 7.93
C ILE A 191 16.01 -4.61 7.65
N THR A 192 15.55 -5.64 8.37
CA THR A 192 15.96 -7.03 8.15
C THR A 192 14.75 -7.92 7.95
N ALA A 193 14.93 -9.04 7.26
CA ALA A 193 13.87 -10.03 7.06
C ALA A 193 13.29 -10.54 8.39
N GLU A 194 14.14 -10.68 9.42
CA GLU A 194 13.72 -11.10 10.76
C GLU A 194 12.77 -10.08 11.40
N LYS A 195 13.13 -8.78 11.40
CA LYS A 195 12.27 -7.72 11.92
C LYS A 195 10.91 -7.67 11.20
N LEU A 196 10.93 -7.77 9.86
CA LEU A 196 9.70 -7.76 9.07
C LEU A 196 8.83 -8.98 9.38
N LYS A 197 9.42 -10.15 9.55
CA LYS A 197 8.71 -11.37 9.97
C LYS A 197 8.07 -11.19 11.35
N GLN A 198 8.82 -10.67 12.33
CA GLN A 198 8.31 -10.39 13.67
C GLN A 198 7.11 -9.44 13.64
N ILE A 199 7.20 -8.37 12.83
CA ILE A 199 6.12 -7.40 12.66
C ILE A 199 4.89 -8.06 12.03
N ASP A 200 5.05 -8.78 10.91
CA ASP A 200 3.96 -9.41 10.19
C ASP A 200 3.23 -10.44 11.06
N GLU A 201 3.96 -11.32 11.74
CA GLU A 201 3.40 -12.30 12.65
C GLU A 201 2.67 -11.66 13.85
N ALA A 202 3.22 -10.56 14.38
CA ALA A 202 2.59 -9.82 15.46
C ALA A 202 1.29 -9.12 15.00
N GLU A 203 1.28 -8.46 13.81
CA GLU A 203 0.08 -7.83 13.27
C GLU A 203 -1.00 -8.87 12.92
N ILE A 204 -0.64 -10.00 12.31
CA ILE A 204 -1.57 -11.12 12.02
C ILE A 204 -2.19 -11.64 13.30
N PHE A 205 -1.38 -11.87 14.34
CA PHE A 205 -1.89 -12.35 15.63
C PHE A 205 -2.91 -11.37 16.24
N LEU A 206 -2.59 -10.07 16.28
CA LEU A 206 -3.51 -9.06 16.80
C LEU A 206 -4.80 -8.95 15.98
N GLN A 207 -4.70 -9.04 14.66
CA GLN A 207 -5.87 -9.05 13.77
C GLN A 207 -6.75 -10.27 14.01
N SER A 208 -6.15 -11.46 14.25
CA SER A 208 -6.89 -12.69 14.55
C SER A 208 -7.71 -12.63 15.84
N MET A 209 -7.34 -11.72 16.76
CA MET A 209 -8.11 -11.48 17.97
C MET A 209 -9.43 -10.73 17.72
N GLY A 210 -9.61 -10.11 16.55
CA GLY A 210 -10.85 -9.41 16.18
C GLY A 210 -11.14 -8.13 16.97
N LEU A 211 -10.15 -7.57 17.68
CA LEU A 211 -10.35 -6.44 18.60
C LEU A 211 -10.40 -5.09 17.88
N CYS A 212 -9.74 -4.96 16.73
CA CYS A 212 -9.71 -3.73 15.96
C CYS A 212 -9.51 -4.01 14.46
N ARG A 213 -10.00 -3.11 13.61
CA ARG A 213 -9.86 -3.23 12.15
C ARG A 213 -8.44 -2.88 11.67
N GLN A 214 -7.75 -2.01 12.39
CA GLN A 214 -6.39 -1.57 12.06
C GLN A 214 -5.49 -1.64 13.28
N VAL A 215 -4.32 -2.21 13.09
CA VAL A 215 -3.26 -2.28 14.08
C VAL A 215 -1.92 -2.07 13.38
N ARG A 216 -0.99 -1.44 14.07
CA ARG A 216 0.41 -1.36 13.65
C ARG A 216 1.31 -1.76 14.80
N VAL A 217 2.29 -2.60 14.50
CA VAL A 217 3.32 -3.00 15.44
C VAL A 217 4.63 -2.35 15.04
N ARG A 218 5.01 -1.25 15.73
CA ARG A 218 6.27 -0.56 15.50
C ARG A 218 7.42 -1.28 16.19
N HIS A 219 8.48 -1.54 15.45
CA HIS A 219 9.63 -2.29 15.92
C HIS A 219 10.73 -1.36 16.42
N HIS A 220 10.82 -1.18 17.74
CA HIS A 220 11.87 -0.38 18.39
C HIS A 220 12.92 -1.29 19.06
N GLY A 221 13.61 -2.14 18.27
CA GLY A 221 14.57 -3.10 18.79
C GLY A 221 13.89 -4.17 19.63
N THR A 222 14.08 -4.14 20.94
CA THR A 222 13.47 -5.10 21.87
C THR A 222 12.03 -4.75 22.26
N VAL A 223 11.52 -3.59 21.84
CA VAL A 223 10.18 -3.11 22.18
C VAL A 223 9.26 -3.19 20.97
N ALA A 224 8.11 -3.83 21.13
CA ALA A 224 6.98 -3.69 20.22
C ALA A 224 6.05 -2.58 20.74
N ARG A 225 5.86 -1.50 19.96
CA ARG A 225 4.91 -0.44 20.25
C ARG A 225 3.66 -0.63 19.41
N LEU A 226 2.53 -0.83 20.07
CA LEU A 226 1.24 -1.10 19.44
C LEU A 226 0.49 0.21 19.20
N GLU A 227 0.13 0.48 17.94
CA GLU A 227 -0.78 1.55 17.56
C GLU A 227 -2.12 0.91 17.16
N VAL A 228 -3.17 1.16 17.93
CA VAL A 228 -4.53 0.64 17.74
C VAL A 228 -5.54 1.77 17.85
N ASP A 229 -6.79 1.54 17.45
CA ASP A 229 -7.86 2.51 17.64
C ASP A 229 -8.02 2.81 19.16
N PRO A 230 -7.95 4.08 19.59
CA PRO A 230 -8.12 4.45 21.00
C PRO A 230 -9.41 3.91 21.64
N GLN A 231 -10.48 3.75 20.86
CA GLN A 231 -11.75 3.17 21.36
C GLN A 231 -11.59 1.70 21.79
N THR A 232 -10.54 1.02 21.35
CA THR A 232 -10.27 -0.39 21.69
C THR A 232 -9.29 -0.58 22.84
N PHE A 233 -8.70 0.48 23.40
CA PHE A 233 -7.67 0.40 24.45
C PHE A 233 -8.08 -0.48 25.62
N GLN A 234 -9.31 -0.31 26.13
CA GLN A 234 -9.81 -1.10 27.26
C GLN A 234 -9.78 -2.61 26.98
N GLN A 235 -10.01 -3.01 25.74
CA GLN A 235 -9.97 -4.42 25.35
C GLN A 235 -8.51 -4.93 25.31
N PHE A 236 -7.56 -4.11 24.87
CA PHE A 236 -6.14 -4.47 24.81
C PHE A 236 -5.48 -4.57 26.19
N ILE A 237 -5.88 -3.73 27.16
CA ILE A 237 -5.34 -3.74 28.51
C ILE A 237 -6.05 -4.73 29.46
N ALA A 238 -7.18 -5.31 29.06
CA ALA A 238 -7.88 -6.33 29.82
C ALA A 238 -6.92 -7.48 30.21
N PRO A 239 -6.98 -8.00 31.47
CA PRO A 239 -5.95 -8.93 31.98
C PRO A 239 -5.67 -10.13 31.08
N GLU A 240 -6.71 -10.78 30.56
CA GLU A 240 -6.58 -11.97 29.69
C GLU A 240 -5.98 -11.63 28.32
N THR A 241 -6.45 -10.54 27.70
CA THR A 241 -5.95 -10.07 26.41
C THR A 241 -4.48 -9.68 26.51
N ARG A 242 -4.15 -8.88 27.54
CA ARG A 242 -2.78 -8.47 27.80
C ARG A 242 -1.84 -9.66 28.02
N ALA A 243 -2.27 -10.68 28.76
CA ALA A 243 -1.48 -11.88 28.99
C ALA A 243 -1.18 -12.61 27.67
N LYS A 244 -2.21 -12.84 26.83
CA LYS A 244 -2.06 -13.47 25.51
C LYS A 244 -1.10 -12.70 24.60
N ILE A 245 -1.26 -11.38 24.54
CA ILE A 245 -0.40 -10.51 23.70
C ILE A 245 1.04 -10.59 24.19
N THR A 246 1.29 -10.40 25.48
CA THR A 246 2.66 -10.40 26.02
C THR A 246 3.34 -11.75 25.87
N GLU A 247 2.64 -12.85 26.07
CA GLU A 247 3.17 -14.19 25.86
C GLU A 247 3.57 -14.43 24.41
N TYR A 248 2.68 -14.10 23.45
CA TYR A 248 2.94 -14.30 22.02
C TYR A 248 4.09 -13.43 21.54
N PHE A 249 4.12 -12.15 21.91
CA PHE A 249 5.17 -11.22 21.48
C PHE A 249 6.56 -11.60 22.04
N LYS A 250 6.62 -12.15 23.27
CA LYS A 250 7.87 -12.72 23.80
C LYS A 250 8.35 -13.91 22.98
N LYS A 251 7.44 -14.79 22.52
CA LYS A 251 7.80 -15.89 21.59
C LYS A 251 8.34 -15.38 20.25
N LEU A 252 7.87 -14.21 19.79
CA LEU A 252 8.40 -13.56 18.61
C LEU A 252 9.78 -12.91 18.83
N GLY A 253 10.27 -12.79 20.08
CA GLY A 253 11.57 -12.23 20.43
C GLY A 253 11.53 -10.80 20.99
N PHE A 254 10.35 -10.18 21.15
CA PHE A 254 10.25 -8.90 21.84
C PHE A 254 10.40 -9.09 23.36
N GLN A 255 11.12 -8.18 24.00
CA GLN A 255 11.24 -8.18 25.48
C GLN A 255 10.11 -7.39 26.14
N PHE A 256 9.67 -6.32 25.48
CA PHE A 256 8.66 -5.41 26.00
C PHE A 256 7.56 -5.19 24.95
N VAL A 257 6.33 -5.01 25.45
CA VAL A 257 5.16 -4.62 24.63
C VAL A 257 4.60 -3.34 25.25
N ALA A 258 4.50 -2.28 24.46
CA ALA A 258 3.96 -1.00 24.88
C ALA A 258 2.74 -0.65 24.02
N LEU A 259 1.74 0.00 24.61
CA LEU A 259 0.60 0.57 23.91
C LEU A 259 0.86 2.08 23.70
N ASP A 260 0.73 2.53 22.48
CA ASP A 260 0.81 3.95 22.17
C ASP A 260 -0.47 4.66 22.61
N LEU A 261 -0.34 5.64 23.48
CA LEU A 261 -1.49 6.38 24.02
C LEU A 261 -2.18 7.30 23.01
N GLU A 262 -1.50 7.70 21.95
CA GLU A 262 -2.13 8.44 20.85
C GLU A 262 -2.94 7.51 19.93
N GLY A 263 -2.62 6.22 19.94
CA GLY A 263 -3.24 5.24 19.07
C GLY A 263 -2.78 5.29 17.61
N TYR A 264 -3.56 4.68 16.74
CA TYR A 264 -3.23 4.63 15.32
C TYR A 264 -3.50 5.97 14.63
N ALA A 265 -2.48 6.52 13.99
CA ALA A 265 -2.60 7.66 13.09
C ALA A 265 -1.87 7.38 11.76
N MET A 266 -2.54 7.71 10.64
CA MET A 266 -1.92 7.58 9.33
C MET A 266 -0.71 8.52 9.25
N GLY A 267 0.42 7.99 8.73
CA GLY A 267 1.63 8.79 8.58
C GLY A 267 2.38 9.10 9.90
N SER A 268 2.05 8.47 11.04
CA SER A 268 2.69 8.74 12.33
C SER A 268 4.23 8.65 12.28
N LEU A 269 4.79 7.74 11.45
CA LEU A 269 6.25 7.64 11.27
C LEU A 269 6.84 8.89 10.61
N ASN A 270 6.10 9.59 9.76
CA ASN A 270 6.59 10.78 9.06
C ASN A 270 6.77 11.98 10.00
N ARG A 271 6.22 11.95 11.22
CA ARG A 271 6.46 12.98 12.24
C ARG A 271 7.95 13.14 12.58
N GLU A 272 8.77 12.09 12.35
CA GLU A 272 10.23 12.14 12.56
C GLU A 272 10.95 12.96 11.48
N ILE A 273 10.33 13.18 10.32
CA ILE A 273 10.95 13.81 9.15
C ILE A 273 10.29 15.11 8.69
N LEU A 274 9.02 15.33 9.06
CA LEU A 274 8.34 16.59 8.79
C LEU A 274 8.87 17.67 9.75
N PRO A 275 9.07 18.91 9.30
CA PRO A 275 9.38 20.01 10.19
C PRO A 275 8.27 20.08 11.25
N LYS A 276 8.65 20.17 12.53
CA LYS A 276 7.68 20.54 13.58
C LYS A 276 7.09 21.86 13.15
N GLU A 277 5.77 21.91 12.90
CA GLU A 277 5.09 23.19 12.76
C GLU A 277 5.48 24.04 13.95
N GLY A 278 6.16 25.15 13.67
CA GLY A 278 6.70 26.01 14.70
C GLY A 278 5.56 26.47 15.61
N ASN A 279 5.74 26.26 16.90
CA ASN A 279 4.95 26.87 17.95
C ASN A 279 5.03 28.40 17.76
N GLN A 280 4.17 28.98 16.91
CA GLN A 280 3.91 30.41 16.89
C GLN A 280 2.96 30.71 18.07
N ASN A 281 3.51 30.65 19.26
CA ASN A 281 2.97 31.33 20.45
C ASN A 281 4.17 31.64 21.35
N GLY A 282 4.72 32.85 21.15
CA GLY A 282 5.60 33.56 22.02
C GLY A 282 5.06 34.98 22.15
#